data_c488a77788d1ddf33b3a4354c83c8bba
#
_entry.id   c488a77788d1ddf33b3a4354c83c8bba
#
_cell.length_a   1.000
_cell.length_b   1.000
_cell.length_c   1.000
_cell.angle_alpha   90.00
_cell.angle_beta   90.00
_cell.angle_gamma   90.00
#
_symmetry.space_group_name_H-M   'P 1'
#
loop_
_entity.id
_entity.type
_entity.pdbx_description
1 polymer ?
#
loop_
_entity_poly.entity_id
_entity_poly.type
_entity_poly.pdbx_seq_one_letter_code
_entity_poly.pdbx_strand_id
1 'polypeptide(L)'
;MKIYYIIGVPILVLCINLVYSKNLSTKPIKLLNSLHDNTGWEILDSSSNNLVSTKEIQERDLFAVMVKKDIELPKNILQNVIMDVNNYKQFLKSSDSFISNEIKRTTDFVDGYQFIPINIPFFDNREYLFRMYPSGFKDDDSISIIHWYLLNEQDAILEKKNQSATYLSHGAGLWTVENQLNNKTSFSYRIYMDPGGSLPNFLIDLINKTSVVNIFEDAIAEAQNRYLNRN
;
A
#
# COMPACT_ATOMS: atom_id res chain seq x y z
N MET A 1 67.76 33.69 22.95
CA MET A 1 66.64 33.93 22.05
C MET A 1 66.09 32.56 21.69
N LYS A 2 65.04 32.10 22.42
CA LYS A 2 64.43 30.77 22.18
C LYS A 2 63.17 30.97 21.36
N ILE A 3 63.18 30.38 20.15
CA ILE A 3 62.06 30.39 19.21
C ILE A 3 61.21 29.20 19.59
N TYR A 4 59.96 29.43 20.04
CA TYR A 4 58.95 28.40 20.25
C TYR A 4 58.19 28.20 18.93
N TYR A 5 58.34 27.04 18.33
CA TYR A 5 57.47 26.58 17.25
C TYR A 5 56.12 26.12 17.84
N ILE A 6 55.07 26.86 17.53
CA ILE A 6 53.72 26.44 17.81
C ILE A 6 53.32 25.49 16.66
N ILE A 7 53.27 24.21 16.97
CA ILE A 7 52.75 23.21 16.06
C ILE A 7 51.21 23.33 16.12
N GLY A 8 50.65 23.94 15.08
CA GLY A 8 49.21 23.95 14.86
C GLY A 8 48.74 22.56 14.50
N VAL A 9 47.98 21.91 15.41
CA VAL A 9 47.24 20.69 15.13
C VAL A 9 46.05 21.07 14.23
N PRO A 10 45.89 20.55 13.01
CA PRO A 10 44.70 20.77 12.27
C PRO A 10 43.58 20.00 12.96
N ILE A 11 42.58 20.71 13.51
CA ILE A 11 41.34 20.15 13.95
C ILE A 11 40.64 19.61 12.70
N LEU A 12 40.78 18.31 12.50
CA LEU A 12 39.99 17.55 11.54
C LEU A 12 38.54 17.56 12.04
N VAL A 13 37.76 18.51 11.56
CA VAL A 13 36.31 18.49 11.75
C VAL A 13 35.79 17.28 10.96
N LEU A 14 35.74 16.16 11.63
CA LEU A 14 34.98 15.01 11.14
C LEU A 14 33.51 15.44 11.13
N CYS A 15 33.04 15.88 9.96
CA CYS A 15 31.63 15.94 9.66
C CYS A 15 31.11 14.50 9.67
N ILE A 16 30.76 14.02 10.87
CA ILE A 16 29.95 12.84 11.02
C ILE A 16 28.59 13.26 10.46
N ASN A 17 28.40 12.96 9.17
CA ASN A 17 27.07 12.84 8.61
C ASN A 17 26.41 11.70 9.37
N LEU A 18 25.79 12.03 10.49
CA LEU A 18 24.76 11.23 11.10
C LEU A 18 23.64 11.17 10.06
N VAL A 19 23.78 10.25 9.13
CA VAL A 19 22.67 9.70 8.42
C VAL A 19 21.75 9.19 9.54
N TYR A 20 20.76 9.97 9.88
CA TYR A 20 19.59 9.51 10.60
C TYR A 20 18.96 8.46 9.70
N SER A 21 19.47 7.26 9.75
CA SER A 21 18.73 6.07 9.45
C SER A 21 17.60 6.05 10.49
N LYS A 22 16.50 6.78 10.15
CA LYS A 22 15.24 6.56 10.81
C LYS A 22 15.06 5.06 10.78
N ASN A 23 15.03 4.42 11.95
CA ASN A 23 14.71 3.02 12.09
C ASN A 23 13.35 2.81 11.41
N LEU A 24 13.35 2.53 10.13
CA LEU A 24 12.18 2.04 9.44
C LEU A 24 11.79 0.80 10.21
N SER A 25 10.62 0.81 10.80
CA SER A 25 10.10 -0.36 11.51
C SER A 25 10.34 -1.57 10.61
N THR A 26 11.07 -2.58 11.07
CA THR A 26 11.37 -3.79 10.28
C THR A 26 10.11 -4.59 9.93
N LYS A 27 9.01 -4.34 10.62
CA LYS A 27 7.71 -5.00 10.43
C LYS A 27 7.10 -4.80 9.03
N PRO A 28 7.01 -3.57 8.45
CA PRO A 28 6.49 -3.40 7.10
C PRO A 28 7.30 -4.13 6.04
N ILE A 29 8.64 -4.13 6.17
CA ILE A 29 9.53 -4.79 5.21
C ILE A 29 9.31 -6.31 5.23
N LYS A 30 9.19 -6.93 6.42
CA LYS A 30 8.92 -8.36 6.54
C LYS A 30 7.58 -8.74 5.92
N LEU A 31 6.55 -7.92 6.14
CA LEU A 31 5.22 -8.15 5.58
C LEU A 31 5.23 -8.00 4.05
N LEU A 32 5.87 -6.97 3.51
CA LEU A 32 6.03 -6.80 2.07
C LEU A 32 6.77 -7.98 1.44
N ASN A 33 7.84 -8.49 2.06
CA ASN A 33 8.56 -9.68 1.59
C ASN A 33 7.65 -10.92 1.55
N SER A 34 6.81 -11.10 2.57
CA SER A 34 5.83 -12.20 2.59
C SER A 34 4.79 -12.09 1.47
N LEU A 35 4.37 -10.86 1.14
CA LEU A 35 3.44 -10.61 0.02
C LEU A 35 4.11 -10.75 -1.35
N HIS A 36 5.42 -10.48 -1.47
CA HIS A 36 6.19 -10.71 -2.69
C HIS A 36 6.39 -12.20 -2.98
N ASP A 37 6.55 -13.01 -1.95
CA ASP A 37 6.74 -14.44 -2.11
C ASP A 37 5.51 -15.09 -2.77
N ASN A 38 5.73 -15.76 -3.90
CA ASN A 38 4.69 -16.42 -4.68
C ASN A 38 4.28 -17.80 -4.12
N THR A 39 4.98 -18.31 -3.09
CA THR A 39 4.66 -19.60 -2.46
C THR A 39 3.58 -19.44 -1.38
N GLY A 40 2.84 -20.52 -1.09
CA GLY A 40 1.87 -20.57 0.00
C GLY A 40 0.53 -19.85 -0.28
N TRP A 41 0.27 -19.46 -1.53
CA TRP A 41 -1.04 -18.94 -1.92
C TRP A 41 -1.99 -20.08 -2.27
N GLU A 42 -3.13 -20.14 -1.62
CA GLU A 42 -4.19 -21.10 -1.83
C GLU A 42 -5.36 -20.48 -2.59
N ILE A 43 -5.80 -21.13 -3.66
CA ILE A 43 -6.91 -20.63 -4.47
C ILE A 43 -8.21 -20.80 -3.70
N LEU A 44 -8.95 -19.71 -3.53
CA LEU A 44 -10.27 -19.70 -2.93
C LEU A 44 -11.39 -19.77 -3.96
N ASP A 45 -11.25 -18.99 -5.03
CA ASP A 45 -12.25 -18.88 -6.08
C ASP A 45 -11.58 -18.62 -7.43
N SER A 46 -11.96 -19.40 -8.42
CA SER A 46 -11.58 -19.27 -9.82
C SER A 46 -12.77 -19.24 -10.76
N SER A 47 -14.00 -19.16 -10.22
CA SER A 47 -15.26 -19.20 -10.97
C SER A 47 -15.62 -17.85 -11.60
N SER A 48 -15.08 -16.77 -11.07
CA SER A 48 -15.20 -15.42 -11.62
C SER A 48 -14.05 -15.12 -12.60
N ASN A 49 -14.15 -14.04 -13.36
CA ASN A 49 -13.04 -13.55 -14.20
C ASN A 49 -11.78 -13.18 -13.38
N ASN A 50 -11.82 -13.30 -12.06
CA ASN A 50 -10.74 -13.02 -11.12
C ASN A 50 -10.26 -14.31 -10.48
N LEU A 51 -8.94 -14.47 -10.37
CA LEU A 51 -8.34 -15.47 -9.50
C LEU A 51 -8.20 -14.85 -8.09
N VAL A 52 -8.92 -15.40 -7.13
CA VAL A 52 -8.81 -15.00 -5.71
C VAL A 52 -8.06 -16.07 -4.94
N SER A 53 -7.04 -15.67 -4.21
CA SER A 53 -6.22 -16.56 -3.40
C SER A 53 -5.97 -15.96 -2.01
N THR A 54 -5.69 -16.82 -1.05
CA THR A 54 -5.30 -16.42 0.31
C THR A 54 -3.96 -17.03 0.68
N LYS A 55 -3.28 -16.38 1.63
CA LYS A 55 -2.01 -16.85 2.19
C LYS A 55 -1.98 -16.56 3.68
N GLU A 56 -1.66 -17.57 4.46
CA GLU A 56 -1.42 -17.39 5.89
C GLU A 56 -0.15 -16.57 6.10
N ILE A 57 -0.24 -15.51 6.88
CA ILE A 57 0.92 -14.71 7.31
C ILE A 57 1.32 -15.19 8.70
N GLN A 58 2.50 -15.79 8.78
CA GLN A 58 3.05 -16.25 10.05
C GLN A 58 3.03 -15.14 11.11
N GLU A 59 2.65 -15.49 12.32
CA GLU A 59 2.53 -14.64 13.51
C GLU A 59 1.13 -14.07 13.79
N ARG A 60 0.12 -14.28 12.92
CA ARG A 60 -1.26 -13.83 13.17
C ARG A 60 -2.28 -14.76 12.52
N ASP A 61 -3.44 -14.91 13.15
CA ASP A 61 -4.57 -15.71 12.66
C ASP A 61 -5.34 -15.04 11.50
N LEU A 62 -4.65 -14.25 10.67
CA LEU A 62 -5.22 -13.51 9.57
C LEU A 62 -4.54 -13.87 8.25
N PHE A 63 -5.31 -13.87 7.18
CA PHE A 63 -4.84 -14.19 5.85
C PHE A 63 -4.59 -12.93 5.02
N ALA A 64 -3.51 -12.96 4.24
CA ALA A 64 -3.37 -12.07 3.11
C ALA A 64 -4.32 -12.52 1.99
N VAL A 65 -4.82 -11.56 1.22
CA VAL A 65 -5.68 -11.81 0.06
C VAL A 65 -4.96 -11.35 -1.20
N MET A 66 -5.04 -12.13 -2.26
CA MET A 66 -4.59 -11.76 -3.60
C MET A 66 -5.75 -11.88 -4.56
N VAL A 67 -5.94 -10.83 -5.38
CA VAL A 67 -6.81 -10.86 -6.55
C VAL A 67 -5.96 -10.65 -7.79
N LYS A 68 -6.17 -11.44 -8.82
CA LYS A 68 -5.42 -11.39 -10.08
C LYS A 68 -6.35 -11.53 -11.28
N LYS A 69 -6.06 -10.77 -12.36
CA LYS A 69 -6.78 -10.79 -13.63
C LYS A 69 -5.86 -10.40 -14.77
N ASP A 70 -6.07 -11.01 -15.94
CA ASP A 70 -5.46 -10.56 -17.18
C ASP A 70 -6.33 -9.49 -17.84
N ILE A 71 -5.71 -8.37 -18.19
CA ILE A 71 -6.38 -7.19 -18.74
C ILE A 71 -5.60 -6.64 -19.94
N GLU A 72 -6.25 -5.82 -20.76
CA GLU A 72 -5.64 -5.15 -21.91
C GLU A 72 -5.55 -3.64 -21.64
N LEU A 73 -4.72 -3.26 -20.67
CA LEU A 73 -4.51 -1.87 -20.29
C LEU A 73 -3.02 -1.56 -20.14
N PRO A 74 -2.58 -0.38 -20.60
CA PRO A 74 -1.20 0.05 -20.40
C PRO A 74 -0.86 0.22 -18.91
N LYS A 75 0.34 -0.20 -18.51
CA LYS A 75 0.81 -0.15 -17.12
C LYS A 75 0.79 1.26 -16.51
N ASN A 76 1.06 2.29 -17.32
CA ASN A 76 1.06 3.68 -16.87
C ASN A 76 -0.35 4.21 -16.53
N ILE A 77 -1.38 3.70 -17.17
CA ILE A 77 -2.77 4.04 -16.83
C ILE A 77 -3.11 3.46 -15.46
N LEU A 78 -2.75 2.20 -15.21
CA LEU A 78 -2.95 1.55 -13.92
C LEU A 78 -2.18 2.26 -12.81
N GLN A 79 -0.91 2.63 -13.06
CA GLN A 79 -0.13 3.42 -12.11
C GLN A 79 -0.83 4.72 -11.74
N ASN A 80 -1.30 5.46 -12.75
CA ASN A 80 -1.94 6.75 -12.55
C ASN A 80 -3.23 6.63 -11.74
N VAL A 81 -4.01 5.56 -11.89
CA VAL A 81 -5.23 5.32 -11.09
C VAL A 81 -4.87 4.98 -9.66
N ILE A 82 -3.93 4.04 -9.46
CA ILE A 82 -3.57 3.58 -8.11
C ILE A 82 -2.87 4.69 -7.30
N MET A 83 -2.06 5.53 -7.95
CA MET A 83 -1.36 6.64 -7.26
C MET A 83 -2.25 7.88 -7.05
N ASP A 84 -3.49 7.87 -7.54
CA ASP A 84 -4.42 9.02 -7.47
C ASP A 84 -5.28 9.00 -6.22
N VAL A 85 -4.64 9.07 -5.07
CA VAL A 85 -5.22 8.92 -3.73
C VAL A 85 -6.37 9.87 -3.44
N ASN A 86 -6.29 11.13 -3.91
CA ASN A 86 -7.33 12.14 -3.70
C ASN A 86 -8.65 11.81 -4.41
N ASN A 87 -8.59 11.06 -5.49
CA ASN A 87 -9.75 10.72 -6.30
C ASN A 87 -10.33 9.33 -5.97
N TYR A 88 -9.78 8.60 -5.02
CA TYR A 88 -10.29 7.30 -4.59
C TYR A 88 -11.79 7.32 -4.28
N LYS A 89 -12.26 8.35 -3.59
CA LYS A 89 -13.68 8.53 -3.28
C LYS A 89 -14.59 8.57 -4.52
N GLN A 90 -14.07 8.99 -5.66
CA GLN A 90 -14.88 9.14 -6.89
C GLN A 90 -15.10 7.80 -7.61
N PHE A 91 -14.15 6.87 -7.50
CA PHE A 91 -14.20 5.62 -8.23
C PHE A 91 -14.25 4.36 -7.36
N LEU A 92 -13.77 4.38 -6.11
CA LEU A 92 -13.97 3.26 -5.17
C LEU A 92 -15.40 3.31 -4.64
N LYS A 93 -16.30 2.64 -5.33
CA LYS A 93 -17.76 2.70 -5.09
C LYS A 93 -18.21 1.82 -3.93
N SER A 94 -17.35 0.94 -3.47
CA SER A 94 -17.65 -0.06 -2.43
C SER A 94 -17.83 0.52 -1.02
N SER A 95 -17.64 1.84 -0.83
CA SER A 95 -17.81 2.51 0.47
C SER A 95 -18.34 3.92 0.30
N ASP A 96 -19.62 4.14 0.57
CA ASP A 96 -20.32 5.42 0.42
C ASP A 96 -19.76 6.56 1.29
N SER A 97 -19.06 6.24 2.38
CA SER A 97 -18.57 7.21 3.37
C SER A 97 -17.04 7.19 3.52
N PHE A 98 -16.35 6.52 2.63
CA PHE A 98 -14.90 6.43 2.62
C PHE A 98 -14.25 7.81 2.38
N ILE A 99 -13.29 8.17 3.23
CA ILE A 99 -12.50 9.38 3.07
C ILE A 99 -11.08 8.96 2.69
N SER A 100 -10.55 9.56 1.63
CA SER A 100 -9.18 9.38 1.20
C SER A 100 -8.58 10.72 0.83
N ASN A 101 -7.45 11.07 1.44
CA ASN A 101 -6.75 12.33 1.21
C ASN A 101 -5.25 12.07 1.06
N GLU A 102 -4.65 12.74 0.11
CA GLU A 102 -3.20 12.84 0.01
C GLU A 102 -2.68 13.83 1.07
N ILE A 103 -1.74 13.40 1.89
CA ILE A 103 -1.08 14.23 2.90
C ILE A 103 0.21 14.83 2.36
N LYS A 104 0.97 14.03 1.61
CA LYS A 104 2.24 14.44 1.05
C LYS A 104 2.53 13.68 -0.24
N ARG A 105 2.98 14.40 -1.26
CA ARG A 105 3.51 13.80 -2.50
C ARG A 105 4.92 14.27 -2.75
N THR A 106 5.76 13.35 -3.15
CA THR A 106 7.11 13.58 -3.67
C THR A 106 7.26 12.90 -5.01
N THR A 107 8.44 12.97 -5.62
CA THR A 107 8.77 12.18 -6.81
C THR A 107 8.77 10.67 -6.55
N ASP A 108 9.05 10.27 -5.30
CA ASP A 108 9.34 8.87 -4.95
C ASP A 108 8.17 8.18 -4.25
N PHE A 109 7.31 8.95 -3.56
CA PHE A 109 6.21 8.37 -2.79
C PHE A 109 5.02 9.33 -2.60
N VAL A 110 3.90 8.73 -2.20
CA VAL A 110 2.71 9.42 -1.70
C VAL A 110 2.41 8.92 -0.31
N ASP A 111 2.22 9.84 0.64
CA ASP A 111 1.61 9.56 1.94
C ASP A 111 0.14 9.96 1.87
N GLY A 112 -0.72 9.05 2.26
CA GLY A 112 -2.16 9.25 2.26
C GLY A 112 -2.77 8.94 3.62
N TYR A 113 -3.94 9.52 3.85
CA TYR A 113 -4.82 9.24 4.98
C TYR A 113 -6.10 8.61 4.47
N GLN A 114 -6.57 7.59 5.17
CA GLN A 114 -7.87 6.98 4.90
C GLN A 114 -8.67 6.80 6.18
N PHE A 115 -9.97 7.07 6.05
CA PHE A 115 -10.96 6.81 7.09
C PHE A 115 -12.05 5.92 6.50
N ILE A 116 -12.31 4.80 7.19
CA ILE A 116 -13.27 3.78 6.78
C ILE A 116 -14.36 3.72 7.85
N PRO A 117 -15.59 4.16 7.54
CA PRO A 117 -16.70 4.00 8.45
C PRO A 117 -17.11 2.54 8.55
N ILE A 118 -17.31 2.07 9.77
CA ILE A 118 -17.83 0.74 10.05
C ILE A 118 -19.28 0.91 10.51
N ASN A 119 -20.22 0.70 9.61
CA ASN A 119 -21.66 0.88 9.88
C ASN A 119 -22.25 -0.33 10.62
N ILE A 120 -21.54 -0.84 11.62
CA ILE A 120 -21.96 -1.97 12.46
C ILE A 120 -22.02 -1.48 13.91
N PRO A 121 -23.16 -1.64 14.61
CA PRO A 121 -23.27 -1.23 16.01
C PRO A 121 -22.16 -1.82 16.88
N PHE A 122 -21.63 -1.04 17.81
CA PHE A 122 -20.58 -1.40 18.76
C PHE A 122 -19.18 -1.57 18.18
N PHE A 123 -18.96 -1.26 16.89
CA PHE A 123 -17.64 -1.27 16.29
C PHE A 123 -17.22 0.15 15.90
N ASP A 124 -16.01 0.50 16.29
CA ASP A 124 -15.40 1.77 15.91
C ASP A 124 -15.13 1.83 14.41
N ASN A 125 -15.12 3.02 13.86
CA ASN A 125 -14.58 3.28 12.53
C ASN A 125 -13.08 2.94 12.49
N ARG A 126 -12.50 2.89 11.32
CA ARG A 126 -11.08 2.66 11.12
C ARG A 126 -10.42 3.84 10.44
N GLU A 127 -9.21 4.16 10.87
CA GLU A 127 -8.40 5.17 10.20
C GLU A 127 -6.94 4.75 10.14
N TYR A 128 -6.24 5.20 9.12
CA TYR A 128 -4.82 4.93 8.98
C TYR A 128 -4.13 5.93 8.06
N LEU A 129 -2.83 6.03 8.24
CA LEU A 129 -1.90 6.63 7.30
C LEU A 129 -1.11 5.54 6.60
N PHE A 130 -0.85 5.75 5.34
CA PHE A 130 -0.05 4.83 4.55
C PHE A 130 0.95 5.57 3.68
N ARG A 131 2.05 4.91 3.35
CA ARG A 131 2.99 5.33 2.32
C ARG A 131 2.89 4.40 1.13
N MET A 132 2.82 4.98 -0.06
CA MET A 132 2.76 4.27 -1.34
C MET A 132 3.89 4.73 -2.24
N TYR A 133 4.59 3.80 -2.89
CA TYR A 133 5.70 4.12 -3.79
C TYR A 133 5.77 3.14 -4.96
N PRO A 134 5.98 3.66 -6.20
CA PRO A 134 6.08 2.84 -7.40
C PRO A 134 7.51 2.35 -7.61
N SER A 135 7.66 1.21 -8.30
CA SER A 135 8.92 0.63 -8.74
C SER A 135 8.71 -0.07 -10.09
N GLY A 136 9.67 0.01 -10.99
CA GLY A 136 9.63 -0.72 -12.25
C GLY A 136 8.63 -0.19 -13.29
N PHE A 137 8.33 1.13 -13.33
CA PHE A 137 7.40 1.71 -14.30
C PHE A 137 8.08 2.33 -15.53
N LYS A 138 9.33 1.98 -15.81
CA LYS A 138 9.98 2.31 -17.07
C LYS A 138 9.44 1.43 -18.20
N ASP A 139 9.57 1.87 -19.44
CA ASP A 139 8.99 1.19 -20.60
C ASP A 139 9.52 -0.23 -20.82
N ASP A 140 10.78 -0.46 -20.49
CA ASP A 140 11.47 -1.75 -20.62
C ASP A 140 11.29 -2.71 -19.43
N ASP A 141 10.69 -2.25 -18.33
CA ASP A 141 10.44 -3.10 -17.17
C ASP A 141 9.36 -4.15 -17.47
N SER A 142 9.68 -5.42 -17.26
CA SER A 142 8.73 -6.53 -17.43
C SER A 142 7.69 -6.59 -16.29
N ILE A 143 8.08 -6.15 -15.10
CA ILE A 143 7.26 -6.13 -13.89
C ILE A 143 7.31 -4.74 -13.29
N SER A 144 6.15 -4.20 -13.00
CA SER A 144 5.99 -2.92 -12.31
C SER A 144 5.19 -3.12 -11.03
N ILE A 145 5.61 -2.51 -9.93
CA ILE A 145 5.01 -2.74 -8.62
C ILE A 145 4.76 -1.41 -7.93
N ILE A 146 3.57 -1.25 -7.34
CA ILE A 146 3.30 -0.20 -6.39
C ILE A 146 3.19 -0.85 -5.01
N HIS A 147 4.13 -0.52 -4.15
CA HIS A 147 4.15 -0.95 -2.77
C HIS A 147 3.39 0.04 -1.91
N TRP A 148 2.72 -0.43 -0.88
CA TRP A 148 2.25 0.43 0.18
C TRP A 148 2.32 -0.28 1.54
N TYR A 149 2.42 0.51 2.62
CA TYR A 149 2.40 0.02 3.98
C TYR A 149 1.84 1.09 4.92
N LEU A 150 1.29 0.63 6.05
CA LEU A 150 0.77 1.52 7.08
C LEU A 150 1.91 2.19 7.84
N LEU A 151 1.76 3.47 8.08
CA LEU A 151 2.66 4.25 8.92
C LEU A 151 2.27 4.07 10.38
N ASN A 152 3.27 4.13 11.27
CA ASN A 152 2.99 4.12 12.70
C ASN A 152 2.32 5.43 13.11
N GLU A 153 1.49 5.36 14.12
CA GLU A 153 0.80 6.51 14.71
C GLU A 153 1.76 7.63 15.16
N GLN A 154 2.94 7.26 15.65
CA GLN A 154 4.00 8.21 16.09
C GLN A 154 4.70 8.89 14.91
N ASP A 155 4.77 8.25 13.75
CA ASP A 155 5.35 8.82 12.53
C ASP A 155 4.32 9.68 11.77
N ALA A 156 3.07 9.56 12.17
CA ALA A 156 1.95 10.27 11.63
C ALA A 156 1.82 11.62 12.34
N ILE A 157 2.26 12.69 11.69
CA ILE A 157 1.92 14.07 12.11
C ILE A 157 0.43 14.26 11.78
N LEU A 158 -0.43 13.58 12.52
CA LEU A 158 -1.86 13.79 12.45
C LEU A 158 -2.21 14.96 13.35
N GLU A 159 -2.44 16.11 12.77
CA GLU A 159 -3.00 17.26 13.48
C GLU A 159 -4.39 16.98 14.05
N LYS A 160 -5.12 16.00 13.51
CA LYS A 160 -6.45 15.61 13.98
C LYS A 160 -6.67 14.10 13.79
N LYS A 161 -6.60 13.34 14.87
CA LYS A 161 -7.19 12.02 14.95
C LYS A 161 -8.70 12.14 15.11
N ASN A 162 -9.43 11.28 14.43
CA ASN A 162 -10.83 11.09 14.72
C ASN A 162 -10.94 10.25 16.00
N GLN A 163 -11.36 10.86 17.11
CA GLN A 163 -11.47 10.19 18.43
C GLN A 163 -12.43 8.99 18.44
N SER A 164 -13.25 8.84 17.39
CA SER A 164 -14.21 7.74 17.23
C SER A 164 -13.71 6.64 16.28
N ALA A 165 -12.43 6.59 15.97
CA ALA A 165 -11.85 5.59 15.08
C ALA A 165 -10.69 4.84 15.74
N THR A 166 -10.60 3.54 15.45
CA THR A 166 -9.44 2.72 15.77
C THR A 166 -8.36 2.96 14.72
N TYR A 167 -7.16 3.38 15.14
CA TYR A 167 -6.02 3.56 14.23
C TYR A 167 -5.39 2.21 13.87
N LEU A 168 -5.23 1.96 12.57
CA LEU A 168 -4.57 0.75 12.06
C LEU A 168 -3.08 1.01 11.84
N SER A 169 -2.24 0.20 12.46
CA SER A 169 -0.78 0.34 12.39
C SER A 169 -0.07 -0.85 11.73
N HIS A 170 -0.81 -1.88 11.33
CA HIS A 170 -0.21 -3.10 10.78
C HIS A 170 -0.93 -3.55 9.52
N GLY A 171 -0.32 -3.28 8.39
CA GLY A 171 -0.81 -3.65 7.07
C GLY A 171 0.15 -3.23 5.98
N ALA A 172 0.10 -3.93 4.85
CA ALA A 172 0.84 -3.62 3.65
C ALA A 172 0.16 -4.25 2.42
N GLY A 173 0.54 -3.78 1.24
CA GLY A 173 0.08 -4.38 0.00
C GLY A 173 0.96 -4.08 -1.19
N LEU A 174 0.68 -4.80 -2.26
CA LEU A 174 1.35 -4.72 -3.54
C LEU A 174 0.31 -4.69 -4.66
N TRP A 175 0.44 -3.72 -5.55
CA TRP A 175 -0.17 -3.78 -6.87
C TRP A 175 0.91 -4.20 -7.85
N THR A 176 0.71 -5.27 -8.60
CA THR A 176 1.69 -5.73 -9.58
C THR A 176 1.10 -5.66 -10.99
N VAL A 177 1.92 -5.23 -11.92
CA VAL A 177 1.60 -5.15 -13.34
C VAL A 177 2.70 -5.88 -14.10
N GLU A 178 2.38 -7.03 -14.68
CA GLU A 178 3.32 -7.86 -15.42
C GLU A 178 2.94 -7.89 -16.90
N ASN A 179 3.86 -7.50 -17.76
CA ASN A 179 3.65 -7.62 -19.19
C ASN A 179 3.66 -9.09 -19.58
N GLN A 180 2.64 -9.50 -20.31
CA GLN A 180 2.53 -10.86 -20.87
C GLN A 180 2.70 -10.85 -22.38
N LEU A 181 2.86 -12.04 -22.97
CA LEU A 181 2.82 -12.21 -24.40
C LEU A 181 1.45 -11.77 -24.95
N ASN A 182 1.41 -11.32 -26.21
CA ASN A 182 0.18 -10.88 -26.91
C ASN A 182 -0.49 -9.60 -26.36
N ASN A 183 0.28 -8.62 -25.88
CA ASN A 183 -0.21 -7.35 -25.35
C ASN A 183 -1.16 -7.46 -24.16
N LYS A 184 -1.19 -8.59 -23.50
CA LYS A 184 -1.91 -8.76 -22.24
C LYS A 184 -1.04 -8.33 -21.08
N THR A 185 -1.70 -7.83 -20.06
CA THR A 185 -1.09 -7.42 -18.81
C THR A 185 -1.72 -8.23 -17.68
N SER A 186 -0.91 -8.95 -16.92
CA SER A 186 -1.37 -9.58 -15.69
C SER A 186 -1.34 -8.56 -14.58
N PHE A 187 -2.50 -8.24 -14.06
CA PHE A 187 -2.68 -7.27 -12.98
C PHE A 187 -3.08 -7.99 -11.70
N SER A 188 -2.42 -7.68 -10.58
CA SER A 188 -2.79 -8.25 -9.30
C SER A 188 -2.71 -7.25 -8.16
N TYR A 189 -3.52 -7.49 -7.14
CA TYR A 189 -3.49 -6.79 -5.86
C TYR A 189 -3.33 -7.79 -4.73
N ARG A 190 -2.30 -7.62 -3.90
CA ARG A 190 -2.02 -8.42 -2.73
C ARG A 190 -2.07 -7.52 -1.51
N ILE A 191 -2.82 -7.92 -0.51
CA ILE A 191 -3.00 -7.12 0.70
C ILE A 191 -3.02 -8.01 1.94
N TYR A 192 -2.41 -7.52 2.98
CA TYR A 192 -2.62 -7.94 4.35
C TYR A 192 -2.91 -6.71 5.20
N MET A 193 -4.00 -6.73 5.96
CA MET A 193 -4.33 -5.64 6.87
C MET A 193 -4.96 -6.20 8.14
N ASP A 194 -4.35 -5.88 9.27
CA ASP A 194 -4.92 -6.15 10.58
C ASP A 194 -5.99 -5.08 10.88
N PRO A 195 -7.27 -5.44 10.94
CA PRO A 195 -8.35 -4.47 11.13
C PRO A 195 -8.38 -3.88 12.55
N GLY A 196 -7.52 -4.36 13.45
CA GLY A 196 -7.46 -3.92 14.85
C GLY A 196 -8.72 -4.20 15.65
N GLY A 197 -8.59 -4.14 16.97
CA GLY A 197 -9.74 -4.34 17.89
C GLY A 197 -10.24 -5.79 17.92
N SER A 198 -11.42 -5.98 18.54
CA SER A 198 -12.04 -7.32 18.73
C SER A 198 -13.11 -7.59 17.68
N LEU A 199 -12.74 -7.58 16.40
CA LEU A 199 -13.67 -7.98 15.35
C LEU A 199 -13.79 -9.51 15.31
N PRO A 200 -15.01 -10.06 15.20
CA PRO A 200 -15.20 -11.49 14.96
C PRO A 200 -14.55 -11.95 13.65
N ASN A 201 -13.89 -13.11 13.63
CA ASN A 201 -13.15 -13.62 12.47
C ASN A 201 -13.99 -13.68 11.19
N PHE A 202 -15.29 -14.04 11.29
CA PHE A 202 -16.16 -14.10 10.13
C PHE A 202 -16.39 -12.73 9.47
N LEU A 203 -16.41 -11.64 10.26
CA LEU A 203 -16.50 -10.27 9.70
C LEU A 203 -15.20 -9.85 9.06
N ILE A 204 -14.06 -10.23 9.65
CA ILE A 204 -12.74 -9.98 9.08
C ILE A 204 -12.61 -10.65 7.71
N ASP A 205 -13.02 -11.90 7.60
CA ASP A 205 -12.99 -12.66 6.36
C ASP A 205 -13.89 -12.04 5.28
N LEU A 206 -15.09 -11.63 5.67
CA LEU A 206 -16.04 -11.00 4.76
C LEU A 206 -15.51 -9.65 4.25
N ILE A 207 -15.02 -8.80 5.16
CA ILE A 207 -14.46 -7.49 4.83
C ILE A 207 -13.24 -7.66 3.91
N ASN A 208 -12.32 -8.53 4.26
CA ASN A 208 -11.09 -8.70 3.50
C ASN A 208 -11.36 -9.24 2.09
N LYS A 209 -12.16 -10.29 1.93
CA LYS A 209 -12.39 -10.90 0.61
C LYS A 209 -13.24 -10.02 -0.29
N THR A 210 -14.41 -9.59 0.16
CA THR A 210 -15.36 -8.83 -0.67
C THR A 210 -14.80 -7.43 -0.98
N SER A 211 -14.25 -6.74 0.01
CA SER A 211 -13.72 -5.38 -0.19
C SER A 211 -12.50 -5.36 -1.11
N VAL A 212 -11.60 -6.34 -0.99
CA VAL A 212 -10.39 -6.40 -1.84
C VAL A 212 -10.76 -6.65 -3.30
N VAL A 213 -11.71 -7.55 -3.58
CA VAL A 213 -12.20 -7.78 -4.95
C VAL A 213 -12.86 -6.53 -5.51
N ASN A 214 -13.70 -5.85 -4.74
CA ASN A 214 -14.37 -4.64 -5.17
C ASN A 214 -13.38 -3.49 -5.46
N ILE A 215 -12.41 -3.26 -4.58
CA ILE A 215 -11.34 -2.26 -4.79
C ILE A 215 -10.56 -2.57 -6.07
N PHE A 216 -10.25 -3.82 -6.30
CA PHE A 216 -9.52 -4.27 -7.49
C PHE A 216 -10.32 -4.02 -8.78
N GLU A 217 -11.61 -4.39 -8.81
CA GLU A 217 -12.48 -4.17 -9.97
C GLU A 217 -12.78 -2.68 -10.19
N ASP A 218 -12.99 -1.89 -9.14
CA ASP A 218 -13.19 -0.45 -9.25
C ASP A 218 -11.95 0.24 -9.85
N ALA A 219 -10.74 -0.17 -9.46
CA ALA A 219 -9.49 0.33 -10.01
C ALA A 219 -9.34 0.00 -11.51
N ILE A 220 -9.72 -1.22 -11.93
CA ILE A 220 -9.72 -1.62 -13.35
C ILE A 220 -10.75 -0.80 -14.14
N ALA A 221 -11.97 -0.66 -13.61
CA ALA A 221 -13.03 0.09 -14.27
C ALA A 221 -12.63 1.56 -14.49
N GLU A 222 -12.03 2.19 -13.49
CA GLU A 222 -11.51 3.54 -13.61
C GLU A 222 -10.34 3.63 -14.61
N ALA A 223 -9.44 2.64 -14.62
CA ALA A 223 -8.36 2.60 -15.59
C ALA A 223 -8.88 2.47 -17.04
N GLN A 224 -9.89 1.65 -17.27
CA GLN A 224 -10.58 1.52 -18.55
C GLN A 224 -11.23 2.84 -18.97
N ASN A 225 -11.95 3.49 -18.05
CA ASN A 225 -12.56 4.79 -18.28
C ASN A 225 -11.54 5.86 -18.69
N ARG A 226 -10.42 5.97 -17.94
CA ARG A 226 -9.34 6.92 -18.26
C ARG A 226 -8.65 6.59 -19.60
N TYR A 227 -8.53 5.32 -19.95
CA TYR A 227 -7.92 4.90 -21.20
C TYR A 227 -8.80 5.27 -22.42
N LEU A 228 -10.11 5.02 -22.33
CA LEU A 228 -11.06 5.35 -23.38
C LEU A 228 -11.22 6.86 -23.59
N ASN A 229 -11.16 7.66 -22.52
CA ASN A 229 -11.29 9.11 -22.59
C ASN A 229 -10.01 9.85 -23.03
N ARG A 230 -8.89 9.15 -23.23
CA ARG A 230 -7.65 9.71 -23.78
C ARG A 230 -7.54 9.57 -25.30
N ASN A 231 -8.34 8.70 -25.92
CA ASN A 231 -8.42 8.48 -27.34
C ASN A 231 -9.64 9.18 -27.94
#